data_37ac469099c1851a4a5864d0360e0ce6
#
_entry.id   37ac469099c1851a4a5864d0360e0ce6
#
_cell.length_a   1.000
_cell.length_b   1.000
_cell.length_c   1.000
_cell.angle_alpha   90.00
_cell.angle_beta   90.00
_cell.angle_gamma   90.00
#
_symmetry.space_group_name_H-M   'P 1'
#
loop_
_entity.id
_entity.type
_entity.pdbx_description
1 polymer ?
#
loop_
_entity_poly.entity_id
_entity_poly.type
_entity_poly.pdbx_seq_one_letter_code
_entity_poly.pdbx_strand_id
1 'polypeptide(L)'
;MTKIKIRRNDPCHCGSGQKYKRCCQEKDETAERSARAAAEAAKPKPPPRRSLADLLSEEIDDDLVQLTESSNAVIKMVRAGQLDEAELAANDLLVRFPEVHDGYDRLGMVAEARGDNKLAADYYRKVIDFVRVHPDQYEQGFEDTFHRLIQKLDPAPAD
;
A
#
# COMPACT_ATOMS: atom_id res chain seq x y z
N MET A 1 20.31 45.04 2.74
CA MET A 1 20.25 46.28 3.54
C MET A 1 20.60 45.90 4.97
N THR A 2 21.80 46.33 5.46
CA THR A 2 22.27 46.01 6.81
C THR A 2 21.53 46.90 7.81
N LYS A 3 20.68 46.28 8.70
CA LYS A 3 20.02 47.03 9.78
C LYS A 3 21.07 47.55 10.74
N ILE A 4 21.24 48.87 10.84
CA ILE A 4 22.11 49.51 11.80
C ILE A 4 21.47 49.34 13.18
N LYS A 5 22.11 48.61 14.09
CA LYS A 5 21.62 48.33 15.45
C LYS A 5 21.87 49.56 16.31
N ILE A 6 20.83 50.38 16.55
CA ILE A 6 20.88 51.55 17.42
C ILE A 6 20.90 51.09 18.89
N ARG A 7 21.78 51.63 19.71
CA ARG A 7 21.85 51.29 21.14
C ARG A 7 20.87 52.15 21.93
N ARG A 8 20.40 51.64 23.06
CA ARG A 8 19.39 52.33 23.93
C ARG A 8 19.68 53.77 24.26
N ASN A 9 20.98 54.15 24.39
CA ASN A 9 21.42 55.48 24.76
C ASN A 9 21.85 56.34 23.59
N ASP A 10 21.84 55.82 22.36
CA ASP A 10 22.19 56.57 21.14
C ASP A 10 21.06 57.57 20.80
N PRO A 11 21.36 58.63 20.05
CA PRO A 11 20.37 59.53 19.51
C PRO A 11 19.33 58.76 18.70
N CYS A 12 18.06 59.12 18.86
CA CYS A 12 16.98 58.44 18.16
C CYS A 12 17.03 58.68 16.63
N HIS A 13 16.80 57.65 15.85
CA HIS A 13 16.83 57.74 14.39
C HIS A 13 15.73 58.63 13.79
N CYS A 14 14.70 59.00 14.57
CA CYS A 14 13.62 59.86 14.13
C CYS A 14 14.03 61.36 14.11
N GLY A 15 15.22 61.70 14.53
CA GLY A 15 15.70 63.08 14.53
C GLY A 15 15.21 63.95 15.71
N SER A 16 14.51 63.38 16.70
CA SER A 16 13.91 64.12 17.84
C SER A 16 14.94 64.67 18.83
N GLY A 17 16.24 64.33 18.70
CA GLY A 17 17.30 64.68 19.65
C GLY A 17 17.24 63.92 20.98
N GLN A 18 16.24 63.12 21.20
CA GLN A 18 16.09 62.30 22.42
C GLN A 18 16.86 60.97 22.27
N LYS A 19 17.22 60.34 23.41
CA LYS A 19 17.79 59.01 23.43
C LYS A 19 16.79 58.00 22.95
N TYR A 20 17.21 57.02 22.13
CA TYR A 20 16.38 55.97 21.51
C TYR A 20 15.43 55.30 22.51
N LYS A 21 15.91 54.97 23.74
CA LYS A 21 15.10 54.35 24.79
C LYS A 21 13.92 55.18 25.30
N ARG A 22 13.93 56.49 25.06
CA ARG A 22 12.86 57.43 25.53
C ARG A 22 12.02 57.93 24.37
N CYS A 23 12.23 57.40 23.13
CA CYS A 23 11.58 57.86 21.94
C CYS A 23 10.96 56.69 21.13
N CYS A 24 11.72 56.07 20.23
CA CYS A 24 11.20 55.08 19.30
C CYS A 24 11.37 53.62 19.72
N GLN A 25 12.13 53.34 20.79
CA GLN A 25 12.42 51.96 21.19
C GLN A 25 11.17 51.09 21.34
N GLU A 26 10.15 51.57 22.06
CA GLU A 26 8.91 50.83 22.31
C GLU A 26 8.12 50.59 21.03
N LYS A 27 8.08 51.59 20.15
CA LYS A 27 7.40 51.48 18.86
C LYS A 27 8.09 50.48 17.92
N ASP A 28 9.41 50.52 17.87
CA ASP A 28 10.22 49.60 17.04
C ASP A 28 10.12 48.17 17.57
N GLU A 29 10.21 47.97 18.89
CA GLU A 29 10.05 46.65 19.51
C GLU A 29 8.64 46.06 19.31
N THR A 30 7.60 46.90 19.35
CA THR A 30 6.20 46.42 19.06
C THR A 30 6.05 46.11 17.60
N ALA A 31 6.58 46.89 16.69
CA ALA A 31 6.59 46.62 15.26
C ALA A 31 7.34 45.31 14.91
N GLU A 32 8.51 45.08 15.54
CA GLU A 32 9.26 43.82 15.35
C GLU A 32 8.52 42.61 15.92
N ARG A 33 7.84 42.72 17.07
CA ARG A 33 7.01 41.64 17.61
C ARG A 33 5.82 41.32 16.69
N SER A 34 5.13 42.34 16.20
CA SER A 34 4.00 42.15 15.31
C SER A 34 4.42 41.56 13.96
N ALA A 35 5.55 42.02 13.41
CA ALA A 35 6.11 41.46 12.18
C ALA A 35 6.55 39.98 12.36
N ARG A 36 7.15 39.65 13.51
CA ARG A 36 7.53 38.26 13.84
C ARG A 36 6.32 37.37 14.03
N ALA A 37 5.27 37.85 14.70
CA ALA A 37 4.02 37.12 14.87
C ALA A 37 3.31 36.88 13.53
N ALA A 38 3.29 37.90 12.66
CA ALA A 38 2.75 37.76 11.31
C ALA A 38 3.54 36.77 10.43
N ALA A 39 4.87 36.79 10.55
CA ALA A 39 5.74 35.84 9.84
C ALA A 39 5.56 34.41 10.34
N GLU A 40 5.36 34.22 11.65
CA GLU A 40 5.07 32.91 12.23
C GLU A 40 3.69 32.39 11.80
N ALA A 41 2.67 33.26 11.78
CA ALA A 41 1.33 32.93 11.31
C ALA A 41 1.27 32.65 9.80
N ALA A 42 2.16 33.21 9.02
CA ALA A 42 2.29 32.98 7.58
C ALA A 42 3.03 31.70 7.20
N LYS A 43 3.67 31.01 8.18
CA LYS A 43 4.27 29.72 7.93
C LYS A 43 3.19 28.70 7.61
N PRO A 44 3.32 27.91 6.52
CA PRO A 44 2.39 26.86 6.24
C PRO A 44 2.32 25.92 7.45
N LYS A 45 1.12 25.70 7.97
CA LYS A 45 0.90 24.70 9.01
C LYS A 45 1.43 23.36 8.52
N PRO A 46 2.25 22.66 9.30
CA PRO A 46 2.65 21.31 8.92
C PRO A 46 1.38 20.48 8.67
N PRO A 47 1.37 19.61 7.66
CA PRO A 47 0.23 18.73 7.43
C PRO A 47 -0.10 17.98 8.72
N PRO A 48 -1.39 17.71 8.99
CA PRO A 48 -1.77 16.94 10.16
C PRO A 48 -0.99 15.61 10.16
N ARG A 49 -0.43 15.23 11.29
CA ARG A 49 0.20 13.91 11.43
C ARG A 49 -0.89 12.89 11.20
N ARG A 50 -0.76 12.13 10.11
CA ARG A 50 -1.65 11.00 9.84
C ARG A 50 -1.59 10.04 11.02
N SER A 51 -2.74 9.61 11.51
CA SER A 51 -2.81 8.58 12.53
C SER A 51 -2.37 7.25 11.93
N LEU A 52 -1.95 6.30 12.77
CA LEU A 52 -1.65 4.94 12.29
C LEU A 52 -2.89 4.31 11.62
N ALA A 53 -4.10 4.65 12.11
CA ALA A 53 -5.35 4.23 11.49
C ALA A 53 -5.52 4.83 10.08
N ASP A 54 -5.17 6.12 9.87
CA ASP A 54 -5.23 6.75 8.55
C ASP A 54 -4.21 6.14 7.57
N LEU A 55 -3.03 5.74 8.07
CA LEU A 55 -2.00 5.06 7.28
C LEU A 55 -2.40 3.61 6.94
N LEU A 56 -3.14 2.95 7.82
CA LEU A 56 -3.66 1.59 7.61
C LEU A 56 -4.96 1.58 6.80
N SER A 57 -5.67 2.71 6.69
CA SER A 57 -6.85 2.87 5.84
C SER A 57 -6.53 3.42 4.45
N GLU A 58 -5.25 3.69 4.12
CA GLU A 58 -4.84 3.98 2.76
C GLU A 58 -5.10 2.76 1.90
N GLU A 59 -6.31 2.76 1.34
CA GLU A 59 -6.75 1.95 0.21
C GLU A 59 -6.22 0.51 0.25
N ILE A 60 -6.72 -0.27 1.22
CA ILE A 60 -6.79 -1.71 0.97
C ILE A 60 -7.70 -1.79 -0.25
N ASP A 61 -7.11 -2.16 -1.38
CA ASP A 61 -7.84 -2.37 -2.63
C ASP A 61 -8.98 -3.35 -2.32
N ASP A 62 -10.22 -2.88 -2.38
CA ASP A 62 -11.40 -3.69 -2.06
C ASP A 62 -11.41 -4.97 -2.91
N ASP A 63 -10.89 -4.91 -4.14
CA ASP A 63 -10.75 -6.06 -5.02
C ASP A 63 -9.75 -7.08 -4.47
N LEU A 64 -8.63 -6.64 -3.89
CA LEU A 64 -7.64 -7.52 -3.26
C LEU A 64 -8.20 -8.20 -2.00
N VAL A 65 -8.98 -7.48 -1.20
CA VAL A 65 -9.66 -8.05 -0.03
C VAL A 65 -10.66 -9.11 -0.48
N GLN A 66 -11.52 -8.79 -1.46
CA GLN A 66 -12.52 -9.71 -1.99
C GLN A 66 -11.89 -10.94 -2.64
N LEU A 67 -10.79 -10.78 -3.40
CA LEU A 67 -10.02 -11.89 -3.96
C LEU A 67 -9.51 -12.81 -2.84
N THR A 68 -8.87 -12.23 -1.83
CA THR A 68 -8.29 -12.98 -0.71
C THR A 68 -9.36 -13.75 0.06
N GLU A 69 -10.50 -13.11 0.38
CA GLU A 69 -11.62 -13.73 1.09
C GLU A 69 -12.24 -14.86 0.28
N SER A 70 -12.52 -14.61 -1.01
CA SER A 70 -13.11 -15.59 -1.91
C SER A 70 -12.19 -16.79 -2.14
N SER A 71 -10.91 -16.55 -2.37
CA SER A 71 -9.86 -17.58 -2.54
C SER A 71 -9.73 -18.44 -1.27
N ASN A 72 -9.71 -17.81 -0.08
CA ASN A 72 -9.68 -18.52 1.21
C ASN A 72 -10.97 -19.30 1.49
N ALA A 73 -12.12 -18.82 1.02
CA ALA A 73 -13.39 -19.55 1.14
C ALA A 73 -13.34 -20.90 0.40
N VAL A 74 -12.80 -20.92 -0.82
CA VAL A 74 -12.59 -22.18 -1.57
C VAL A 74 -11.72 -23.16 -0.77
N ILE A 75 -10.61 -22.70 -0.19
CA ILE A 75 -9.74 -23.56 0.63
C ILE A 75 -10.50 -24.16 1.81
N LYS A 76 -11.36 -23.38 2.47
CA LYS A 76 -12.18 -23.85 3.59
C LYS A 76 -13.18 -24.90 3.13
N MET A 77 -13.85 -24.69 1.99
CA MET A 77 -14.78 -25.65 1.40
C MET A 77 -14.10 -26.96 1.02
N VAL A 78 -12.92 -26.90 0.38
CA VAL A 78 -12.13 -28.11 0.06
C VAL A 78 -11.78 -28.89 1.33
N ARG A 79 -11.32 -28.22 2.39
CA ARG A 79 -11.00 -28.85 3.68
C ARG A 79 -12.23 -29.45 4.37
N ALA A 80 -13.42 -28.88 4.14
CA ALA A 80 -14.68 -29.38 4.67
C ALA A 80 -15.27 -30.52 3.82
N GLY A 81 -14.67 -30.88 2.67
CA GLY A 81 -15.17 -31.87 1.74
C GLY A 81 -16.35 -31.39 0.88
N GLN A 82 -16.64 -30.09 0.87
CA GLN A 82 -17.71 -29.46 0.07
C GLN A 82 -17.16 -29.16 -1.34
N LEU A 83 -16.87 -30.22 -2.10
CA LEU A 83 -16.09 -30.11 -3.34
C LEU A 83 -16.88 -29.50 -4.49
N ASP A 84 -18.19 -29.69 -4.55
CA ASP A 84 -19.04 -29.12 -5.60
C ASP A 84 -19.22 -27.62 -5.41
N GLU A 85 -19.43 -27.17 -4.16
CA GLU A 85 -19.49 -25.76 -3.82
C GLU A 85 -18.12 -25.07 -4.02
N ALA A 86 -17.04 -25.78 -3.66
CA ALA A 86 -15.68 -25.30 -3.87
C ALA A 86 -15.37 -25.08 -5.36
N GLU A 87 -15.81 -25.99 -6.23
CA GLU A 87 -15.62 -25.86 -7.67
C GLU A 87 -16.40 -24.67 -8.24
N LEU A 88 -17.65 -24.49 -7.83
CA LEU A 88 -18.44 -23.32 -8.24
C LEU A 88 -17.78 -22.02 -7.79
N ALA A 89 -17.32 -21.94 -6.54
CA ALA A 89 -16.64 -20.77 -6.02
C ALA A 89 -15.29 -20.51 -6.71
N ALA A 90 -14.54 -21.56 -7.07
CA ALA A 90 -13.29 -21.42 -7.82
C ALA A 90 -13.51 -20.96 -9.27
N ASN A 91 -14.59 -21.40 -9.91
CA ASN A 91 -14.99 -20.87 -11.22
C ASN A 91 -15.44 -19.41 -11.14
N ASP A 92 -16.13 -18.99 -10.06
CA ASP A 92 -16.48 -17.58 -9.83
C ASP A 92 -15.22 -16.70 -9.71
N LEU A 93 -14.15 -17.20 -9.09
CA LEU A 93 -12.86 -16.49 -9.06
C LEU A 93 -12.31 -16.20 -10.46
N LEU A 94 -12.36 -17.14 -11.38
CA LEU A 94 -11.91 -16.92 -12.77
C LEU A 94 -12.71 -15.85 -13.50
N VAL A 95 -14.01 -15.71 -13.17
CA VAL A 95 -14.88 -14.72 -13.78
C VAL A 95 -14.69 -13.34 -13.18
N ARG A 96 -14.55 -13.27 -11.86
CA ARG A 96 -14.45 -11.99 -11.12
C ARG A 96 -13.04 -11.42 -11.14
N PHE A 97 -12.03 -12.26 -11.16
CA PHE A 97 -10.62 -11.88 -11.06
C PHE A 97 -9.80 -12.55 -12.16
N PRO A 98 -10.05 -12.24 -13.45
CA PRO A 98 -9.37 -12.88 -14.57
C PRO A 98 -7.88 -12.52 -14.69
N GLU A 99 -7.43 -11.46 -13.98
CA GLU A 99 -6.05 -10.98 -14.00
C GLU A 99 -5.13 -11.71 -13.01
N VAL A 100 -5.62 -12.73 -12.30
CA VAL A 100 -4.84 -13.50 -11.33
C VAL A 100 -4.99 -15.00 -11.53
N HIS A 101 -4.00 -15.75 -11.05
CA HIS A 101 -3.95 -17.21 -11.21
C HIS A 101 -4.85 -17.99 -10.23
N ASP A 102 -5.39 -17.33 -9.19
CA ASP A 102 -6.07 -17.95 -8.05
C ASP A 102 -7.16 -18.93 -8.45
N GLY A 103 -8.01 -18.60 -9.44
CA GLY A 103 -9.08 -19.48 -9.88
C GLY A 103 -8.55 -20.83 -10.38
N TYR A 104 -7.47 -20.83 -11.17
CA TYR A 104 -6.85 -22.08 -11.63
C TYR A 104 -6.22 -22.87 -10.50
N ASP A 105 -5.51 -22.20 -9.58
CA ASP A 105 -4.94 -22.86 -8.41
C ASP A 105 -6.03 -23.52 -7.56
N ARG A 106 -7.14 -22.83 -7.28
CA ARG A 106 -8.25 -23.38 -6.50
C ARG A 106 -8.96 -24.54 -7.20
N LEU A 107 -9.13 -24.49 -8.52
CA LEU A 107 -9.66 -25.63 -9.30
C LEU A 107 -8.70 -26.83 -9.26
N GLY A 108 -7.39 -26.60 -9.29
CA GLY A 108 -6.40 -27.65 -9.09
C GLY A 108 -6.55 -28.32 -7.72
N MET A 109 -6.69 -27.53 -6.64
CA MET A 109 -6.94 -28.05 -5.29
C MET A 109 -8.24 -28.89 -5.19
N VAL A 110 -9.32 -28.46 -5.83
CA VAL A 110 -10.59 -29.20 -5.87
C VAL A 110 -10.40 -30.55 -6.58
N ALA A 111 -9.75 -30.54 -7.75
CA ALA A 111 -9.48 -31.76 -8.51
C ALA A 111 -8.57 -32.72 -7.72
N GLU A 112 -7.51 -32.23 -7.04
CA GLU A 112 -6.66 -33.02 -6.16
C GLU A 112 -7.47 -33.66 -5.02
N ALA A 113 -8.38 -32.89 -4.40
CA ALA A 113 -9.23 -33.40 -3.31
C ALA A 113 -10.24 -34.46 -3.79
N ARG A 114 -10.66 -34.41 -5.05
CA ARG A 114 -11.50 -35.45 -5.68
C ARG A 114 -10.69 -36.68 -6.11
N GLY A 115 -9.37 -36.61 -6.08
CA GLY A 115 -8.48 -37.67 -6.55
C GLY A 115 -8.26 -37.66 -8.08
N ASP A 116 -8.74 -36.66 -8.78
CA ASP A 116 -8.45 -36.48 -10.21
C ASP A 116 -7.11 -35.78 -10.42
N ASN A 117 -6.06 -36.56 -10.20
CA ASN A 117 -4.68 -36.07 -10.23
C ASN A 117 -4.29 -35.48 -11.58
N LYS A 118 -4.82 -36.03 -12.68
CA LYS A 118 -4.50 -35.54 -14.02
C LYS A 118 -5.13 -34.17 -14.25
N LEU A 119 -6.41 -34.03 -13.91
CA LEU A 119 -7.11 -32.74 -14.00
C LEU A 119 -6.46 -31.68 -13.10
N ALA A 120 -6.05 -32.07 -11.88
CA ALA A 120 -5.34 -31.18 -10.99
C ALA A 120 -4.02 -30.68 -11.61
N ALA A 121 -3.23 -31.60 -12.18
CA ALA A 121 -1.98 -31.23 -12.87
C ALA A 121 -2.26 -30.29 -14.07
N ASP A 122 -3.34 -30.52 -14.82
CA ASP A 122 -3.72 -29.65 -15.94
C ASP A 122 -4.08 -28.23 -15.48
N TYR A 123 -4.76 -28.07 -14.34
CA TYR A 123 -5.02 -26.75 -13.75
C TYR A 123 -3.72 -26.09 -13.27
N TYR A 124 -2.82 -26.83 -12.64
CA TYR A 124 -1.52 -26.26 -12.21
C TYR A 124 -0.62 -25.88 -13.39
N ARG A 125 -0.71 -26.57 -14.54
CA ARG A 125 -0.06 -26.12 -15.80
C ARG A 125 -0.62 -24.78 -16.26
N LYS A 126 -1.95 -24.56 -16.14
CA LYS A 126 -2.56 -23.25 -16.47
C LYS A 126 -2.07 -22.13 -15.55
N VAL A 127 -1.81 -22.42 -14.26
CA VAL A 127 -1.18 -21.44 -13.35
C VAL A 127 0.21 -21.06 -13.87
N ILE A 128 1.04 -22.03 -14.26
CA ILE A 128 2.37 -21.78 -14.79
C ILE A 128 2.29 -20.94 -16.08
N ASP A 129 1.41 -21.31 -17.01
CA ASP A 129 1.22 -20.56 -18.25
C ASP A 129 0.77 -19.13 -17.99
N PHE A 130 -0.12 -18.92 -17.01
CA PHE A 130 -0.57 -17.60 -16.60
C PHE A 130 0.61 -16.76 -16.05
N VAL A 131 1.39 -17.31 -15.14
CA VAL A 131 2.57 -16.64 -14.54
C VAL A 131 3.59 -16.23 -15.59
N ARG A 132 3.83 -17.07 -16.59
CA ARG A 132 4.76 -16.79 -17.69
C ARG A 132 4.31 -15.67 -18.62
N VAL A 133 3.01 -15.46 -18.74
CA VAL A 133 2.46 -14.34 -19.52
C VAL A 133 2.52 -13.03 -18.72
N HIS A 134 2.58 -13.11 -17.37
CA HIS A 134 2.58 -11.94 -16.47
C HIS A 134 3.82 -11.93 -15.56
N PRO A 135 5.06 -11.96 -16.10
CA PRO A 135 6.27 -12.15 -15.29
C PRO A 135 6.51 -11.01 -14.27
N ASP A 136 6.01 -9.82 -14.54
CA ASP A 136 6.18 -8.65 -13.67
C ASP A 136 5.32 -8.71 -12.39
N GLN A 137 4.34 -9.61 -12.33
CA GLN A 137 3.43 -9.77 -11.19
C GLN A 137 3.91 -10.82 -10.18
N TYR A 138 4.91 -11.63 -10.54
CA TYR A 138 5.34 -12.78 -9.74
C TYR A 138 6.84 -12.77 -9.48
N GLU A 139 7.21 -13.21 -8.28
CA GLU A 139 8.61 -13.37 -7.92
C GLU A 139 9.24 -14.57 -8.64
N GLN A 140 10.55 -14.47 -8.88
CA GLN A 140 11.31 -15.56 -9.47
C GLN A 140 11.19 -16.83 -8.62
N GLY A 141 10.86 -17.97 -9.26
CA GLY A 141 10.68 -19.25 -8.58
C GLY A 141 9.26 -19.50 -8.07
N PHE A 142 8.31 -18.60 -8.32
CA PHE A 142 6.90 -18.83 -7.99
C PHE A 142 6.36 -20.12 -8.62
N GLU A 143 6.76 -20.44 -9.85
CA GLU A 143 6.36 -21.65 -10.59
C GLU A 143 6.85 -22.95 -9.94
N ASP A 144 7.91 -22.92 -9.15
CA ASP A 144 8.58 -24.14 -8.63
C ASP A 144 7.64 -25.01 -7.78
N THR A 145 6.70 -24.37 -7.09
CA THR A 145 5.69 -25.10 -6.29
C THR A 145 4.76 -25.90 -7.19
N PHE A 146 4.29 -25.30 -8.28
CA PHE A 146 3.39 -25.94 -9.23
C PHE A 146 4.10 -27.03 -10.02
N HIS A 147 5.35 -26.83 -10.42
CA HIS A 147 6.16 -27.88 -11.04
C HIS A 147 6.28 -29.12 -10.15
N ARG A 148 6.51 -28.94 -8.86
CA ARG A 148 6.56 -30.06 -7.90
C ARG A 148 5.21 -30.76 -7.74
N LEU A 149 4.11 -30.01 -7.70
CA LEU A 149 2.76 -30.58 -7.64
C LEU A 149 2.46 -31.40 -8.89
N ILE A 150 2.72 -30.86 -10.07
CA ILE A 150 2.51 -31.56 -11.34
C ILE A 150 3.33 -32.85 -11.39
N GLN A 151 4.61 -32.81 -11.02
CA GLN A 151 5.47 -33.99 -11.00
C GLN A 151 4.96 -35.09 -10.03
N LYS A 152 4.35 -34.69 -8.91
CA LYS A 152 3.75 -35.61 -7.93
C LYS A 152 2.45 -36.24 -8.45
N LEU A 153 1.59 -35.44 -9.13
CA LEU A 153 0.24 -35.81 -9.50
C LEU A 153 0.15 -36.52 -10.84
N ASP A 154 0.97 -36.10 -11.81
CA ASP A 154 1.03 -36.59 -13.18
C ASP A 154 2.51 -36.73 -13.61
N PRO A 155 3.25 -37.69 -13.03
CA PRO A 155 4.64 -37.90 -13.40
C PRO A 155 4.77 -38.31 -14.86
N ALA A 156 5.78 -37.76 -15.56
CA ALA A 156 6.11 -38.21 -16.90
C ALA A 156 6.36 -39.73 -16.89
N PRO A 157 5.94 -40.50 -17.91
CA PRO A 157 6.24 -41.91 -18.00
C PRO A 157 7.76 -42.12 -17.86
N ALA A 158 8.18 -43.07 -17.02
CA ALA A 158 9.57 -43.46 -16.92
C ALA A 158 10.00 -44.09 -18.27
N ASP A 159 11.01 -43.50 -18.90
CA ASP A 159 11.66 -44.07 -20.08
C ASP A 159 12.37 -45.40 -19.80
#